data_03079ff9c225885020fcd0e957eaccb2
#
_entry.id   03079ff9c225885020fcd0e957eaccb2
#
_cell.length_a   1.000
_cell.length_b   1.000
_cell.length_c   1.000
_cell.angle_alpha   90.00
_cell.angle_beta   90.00
_cell.angle_gamma   90.00
#
_symmetry.space_group_name_H-M   'P 1'
#
loop_
_entity.id
_entity.type
_entity.pdbx_description
1 polymer ?
#
loop_
_entity_poly.entity_id
_entity_poly.type
_entity_poly.pdbx_seq_one_letter_code
_entity_poly.pdbx_strand_id
1 'polypeptide(L)'
;MYPEGQNVLAVDHDPTRRQTIERILIEEGFSVTAVSGGFAALRAAGNKRFALIITAVELPGTLDGATTVRRLRAKQPWVRALFTDTVLRGPRWNNRDSDEFIAAPFRRRELLGCVFELLQRDALPGADLVRRSRLDLHPTEAASGSRAGRPAL
;
A
#
# COMPACT_ATOMS: atom_id res chain seq x y z
N MET A 1 -1.39 -13.46 10.89
CA MET A 1 -1.94 -12.74 12.06
C MET A 1 -1.12 -11.50 12.31
N TYR A 2 -1.76 -10.43 12.59
CA TYR A 2 -1.09 -9.14 12.77
C TYR A 2 -1.35 -8.62 14.16
N PRO A 3 -0.37 -7.95 14.77
CA PRO A 3 -0.60 -7.39 16.10
C PRO A 3 -1.74 -6.38 16.05
N GLU A 4 -2.61 -6.47 17.01
CA GLU A 4 -3.67 -5.49 17.14
C GLU A 4 -3.07 -4.13 17.39
N GLY A 5 -3.74 -3.11 16.89
CA GLY A 5 -3.32 -1.74 17.13
C GLY A 5 -2.23 -1.23 16.22
N GLN A 6 -1.83 -2.03 15.24
CA GLN A 6 -0.83 -1.55 14.28
C GLN A 6 -1.39 -0.35 13.53
N ASN A 7 -0.60 0.71 13.44
CA ASN A 7 -1.08 1.99 12.94
C ASN A 7 -1.03 2.08 11.43
N VAL A 8 -2.14 2.49 10.83
CA VAL A 8 -2.26 2.71 9.39
C VAL A 8 -2.73 4.13 9.15
N LEU A 9 -2.10 4.80 8.20
CA LEU A 9 -2.48 6.15 7.79
C LEU A 9 -3.20 6.04 6.46
N ALA A 10 -4.45 6.48 6.42
CA ALA A 10 -5.27 6.43 5.20
C ALA A 10 -5.49 7.85 4.71
N VAL A 11 -5.15 8.09 3.44
CA VAL A 11 -5.17 9.43 2.87
C VAL A 11 -5.99 9.39 1.59
N ASP A 12 -7.13 10.08 1.58
CA ASP A 12 -7.98 10.12 0.40
C ASP A 12 -8.90 11.33 0.53
N HIS A 13 -8.97 12.13 -0.51
CA HIS A 13 -9.83 13.31 -0.47
C HIS A 13 -11.32 12.95 -0.65
N ASP A 14 -11.60 11.78 -1.20
CA ASP A 14 -12.97 11.31 -1.37
C ASP A 14 -13.47 10.73 -0.04
N PRO A 15 -14.44 11.36 0.61
CA PRO A 15 -14.86 10.91 1.93
C PRO A 15 -15.45 9.51 1.95
N THR A 16 -16.15 9.12 0.88
CA THR A 16 -16.73 7.78 0.83
C THR A 16 -15.65 6.71 0.78
N ARG A 17 -14.65 6.90 -0.09
CA ARG A 17 -13.57 5.92 -0.20
C ARG A 17 -12.72 5.93 1.07
N ARG A 18 -12.45 7.11 1.62
CA ARG A 18 -11.70 7.21 2.86
C ARG A 18 -12.37 6.46 4.00
N GLN A 19 -13.68 6.64 4.15
CA GLN A 19 -14.43 5.97 5.21
C GLN A 19 -14.49 4.47 4.99
N THR A 20 -14.57 4.04 3.74
CA THR A 20 -14.59 2.61 3.44
C THR A 20 -13.28 1.96 3.84
N ILE A 21 -12.17 2.58 3.48
CA ILE A 21 -10.85 2.06 3.86
C ILE A 21 -10.72 2.00 5.38
N GLU A 22 -11.10 3.07 6.04
CA GLU A 22 -11.00 3.15 7.50
C GLU A 22 -11.81 2.05 8.16
N ARG A 23 -13.05 1.87 7.73
CA ARG A 23 -13.93 0.87 8.32
C ARG A 23 -13.39 -0.54 8.14
N ILE A 24 -12.95 -0.86 6.94
CA ILE A 24 -12.43 -2.20 6.67
C ILE A 24 -11.25 -2.52 7.58
N LEU A 25 -10.35 -1.57 7.73
CA LEU A 25 -9.14 -1.81 8.50
C LEU A 25 -9.42 -1.85 10.00
N ILE A 26 -10.33 -1.01 10.47
CA ILE A 26 -10.68 -1.04 11.89
C ILE A 26 -11.32 -2.38 12.23
N GLU A 27 -12.16 -2.91 11.33
CA GLU A 27 -12.78 -4.20 11.56
C GLU A 27 -11.77 -5.33 11.63
N GLU A 28 -10.58 -5.13 11.05
CA GLU A 28 -9.52 -6.14 11.10
C GLU A 28 -8.56 -5.93 12.27
N GLY A 29 -8.79 -4.94 13.09
CA GLY A 29 -7.98 -4.74 14.28
C GLY A 29 -6.91 -3.66 14.17
N PHE A 30 -6.83 -2.97 13.05
CA PHE A 30 -5.84 -1.91 12.88
C PHE A 30 -6.30 -0.63 13.56
N SER A 31 -5.34 0.18 13.99
CA SER A 31 -5.60 1.55 14.41
C SER A 31 -5.41 2.45 13.19
N VAL A 32 -6.45 3.17 12.82
CA VAL A 32 -6.44 3.92 11.56
C VAL A 32 -6.53 5.41 11.84
N THR A 33 -5.65 6.17 11.22
CA THR A 33 -5.77 7.62 11.15
C THR A 33 -6.13 7.97 9.72
N ALA A 34 -7.30 8.56 9.51
CA ALA A 34 -7.80 8.85 8.17
C ALA A 34 -7.82 10.35 7.97
N VAL A 35 -7.19 10.80 6.89
CA VAL A 35 -7.07 12.23 6.59
C VAL A 35 -7.36 12.46 5.11
N SER A 36 -7.61 13.70 4.74
CA SER A 36 -8.06 14.02 3.40
C SER A 36 -6.96 14.48 2.46
N GLY A 37 -5.75 14.74 2.94
CA GLY A 37 -4.70 15.26 2.07
C GLY A 37 -3.31 15.05 2.63
N GLY A 38 -2.31 15.44 1.81
CA GLY A 38 -0.93 15.17 2.13
C GLY A 38 -0.40 15.93 3.34
N PHE A 39 -0.76 17.19 3.48
CA PHE A 39 -0.28 17.95 4.64
C PHE A 39 -0.83 17.41 5.94
N ALA A 40 -2.11 17.04 5.93
CA ALA A 40 -2.70 16.43 7.13
C ALA A 40 -2.03 15.09 7.44
N ALA A 41 -1.66 14.35 6.40
CA ALA A 41 -0.96 13.09 6.61
C ALA A 41 0.40 13.32 7.28
N LEU A 42 1.14 14.31 6.83
CA LEU A 42 2.44 14.58 7.40
C LEU A 42 2.34 15.10 8.84
N ARG A 43 1.30 15.88 9.12
CA ARG A 43 1.07 16.31 10.50
C ARG A 43 0.78 15.13 11.41
N ALA A 44 -0.04 14.21 10.94
CA ALA A 44 -0.34 13.01 11.73
C ALA A 44 0.93 12.20 12.00
N ALA A 45 1.81 12.13 11.01
CA ALA A 45 3.05 11.37 11.15
C ALA A 45 4.02 12.02 12.13
N GLY A 46 3.85 13.29 12.42
CA GLY A 46 4.69 13.96 13.41
C GLY A 46 4.46 13.48 14.83
N ASN A 47 3.30 12.85 15.07
CA ASN A 47 2.92 12.43 16.44
C ASN A 47 2.80 10.93 16.57
N LYS A 48 2.96 10.17 15.49
CA LYS A 48 2.62 8.75 15.53
C LYS A 48 3.43 8.01 14.49
N ARG A 49 3.88 6.82 14.86
CA ARG A 49 4.58 5.95 13.91
C ARG A 49 3.56 5.08 13.19
N PHE A 50 3.72 4.99 11.88
CA PHE A 50 2.82 4.20 11.06
C PHE A 50 3.57 3.01 10.45
N ALA A 51 2.88 1.89 10.35
CA ALA A 51 3.43 0.72 9.65
C ALA A 51 3.12 0.80 8.16
N LEU A 52 2.03 1.47 7.81
CA LEU A 52 1.52 1.47 6.44
C LEU A 52 0.82 2.79 6.15
N ILE A 53 1.03 3.31 4.96
CA ILE A 53 0.20 4.39 4.45
C ILE A 53 -0.56 3.88 3.23
N ILE A 54 -1.86 4.13 3.21
CA ILE A 54 -2.70 3.87 2.05
C ILE A 54 -3.13 5.23 1.54
N THR A 55 -2.68 5.59 0.35
CA THR A 55 -2.94 6.93 -0.15
C THR A 55 -3.41 6.89 -1.60
N ALA A 56 -4.37 7.74 -1.91
CA ALA A 56 -4.70 8.00 -3.30
C ALA A 56 -3.47 8.56 -4.01
N VAL A 57 -3.32 8.21 -5.27
CA VAL A 57 -2.24 8.75 -6.08
C VAL A 57 -2.39 10.25 -6.23
N GLU A 58 -3.62 10.68 -6.52
CA GLU A 58 -3.90 12.10 -6.71
C GLU A 58 -4.59 12.66 -5.50
N LEU A 59 -4.02 13.71 -4.95
CA LEU A 59 -4.57 14.40 -3.81
C LEU A 59 -4.64 15.88 -4.16
N PRO A 60 -5.62 16.62 -3.62
CA PRO A 60 -5.71 18.04 -3.88
C PRO A 60 -4.55 18.80 -3.26
N GLY A 61 -4.24 19.94 -3.84
CA GLY A 61 -3.17 20.77 -3.32
C GLY A 61 -1.85 20.43 -3.95
N THR A 62 -0.77 20.79 -3.26
CA THR A 62 0.56 20.67 -3.81
C THR A 62 1.25 19.34 -3.50
N LEU A 63 0.70 18.54 -2.60
CA LEU A 63 1.27 17.26 -2.27
C LEU A 63 0.38 16.15 -2.80
N ASP A 64 0.86 15.45 -3.83
CA ASP A 64 0.18 14.24 -4.28
C ASP A 64 0.59 13.05 -3.41
N GLY A 65 0.06 11.88 -3.76
CA GLY A 65 0.32 10.69 -2.96
C GLY A 65 1.79 10.31 -2.92
N ALA A 66 2.45 10.35 -4.07
CA ALA A 66 3.85 9.94 -4.14
C ALA A 66 4.73 10.88 -3.33
N THR A 67 4.49 12.17 -3.43
CA THR A 67 5.28 13.16 -2.68
C THR A 67 5.04 13.02 -1.19
N THR A 68 3.78 12.77 -0.81
CA THR A 68 3.44 12.55 0.59
C THR A 68 4.21 11.36 1.15
N VAL A 69 4.22 10.25 0.42
CA VAL A 69 4.93 9.06 0.86
C VAL A 69 6.42 9.33 0.97
N ARG A 70 6.99 10.02 -0.01
CA ARG A 70 8.42 10.31 0.01
C ARG A 70 8.80 11.14 1.22
N ARG A 71 8.00 12.15 1.55
CA ARG A 71 8.28 13.00 2.71
C ARG A 71 8.07 12.26 4.01
N LEU A 72 7.05 11.41 4.07
CA LEU A 72 6.82 10.58 5.24
C LEU A 72 8.02 9.68 5.49
N ARG A 73 8.54 9.07 4.44
CA ARG A 73 9.66 8.14 4.57
C ARG A 73 10.97 8.83 4.94
N ALA A 74 11.06 10.13 4.74
CA ALA A 74 12.24 10.84 5.23
C ALA A 74 12.35 10.74 6.75
N LYS A 75 11.21 10.61 7.43
CA LYS A 75 11.19 10.49 8.89
C LYS A 75 10.86 9.10 9.37
N GLN A 76 10.12 8.34 8.58
CA GLN A 76 9.71 6.97 8.94
C GLN A 76 10.03 6.07 7.76
N PRO A 77 11.31 5.72 7.57
CA PRO A 77 11.70 5.00 6.36
C PRO A 77 11.15 3.58 6.26
N TRP A 78 10.66 3.04 7.36
CA TRP A 78 10.10 1.68 7.38
C TRP A 78 8.69 1.60 6.81
N VAL A 79 8.00 2.73 6.58
CA VAL A 79 6.57 2.72 6.23
C VAL A 79 6.37 2.09 4.86
N ARG A 80 5.45 1.14 4.80
CA ARG A 80 5.02 0.54 3.54
C ARG A 80 3.95 1.42 2.92
N ALA A 81 3.83 1.38 1.59
CA ALA A 81 2.85 2.22 0.91
C ALA A 81 1.98 1.40 -0.04
N LEU A 82 0.69 1.63 0.04
CA LEU A 82 -0.30 1.12 -0.89
C LEU A 82 -0.97 2.32 -1.55
N PHE A 83 -0.86 2.41 -2.86
CA PHE A 83 -1.46 3.50 -3.61
C PHE A 83 -2.79 3.06 -4.19
N THR A 84 -3.80 3.90 -4.07
CA THR A 84 -5.08 3.67 -4.72
C THR A 84 -5.23 4.64 -5.89
N ASP A 85 -5.81 4.16 -6.97
CA ASP A 85 -6.02 4.98 -8.13
C ASP A 85 -7.25 4.47 -8.87
N THR A 86 -7.95 5.38 -9.53
CA THR A 86 -9.04 5.00 -10.40
C THR A 86 -8.53 4.53 -11.76
N VAL A 87 -7.27 4.81 -12.05
CA VAL A 87 -6.62 4.40 -13.29
C VAL A 87 -5.34 3.70 -12.92
N LEU A 88 -5.12 2.49 -13.42
CA LEU A 88 -3.88 1.78 -13.16
C LEU A 88 -2.74 2.48 -13.89
N ARG A 89 -1.72 2.80 -13.13
CA ARG A 89 -0.53 3.39 -13.69
C ARG A 89 0.47 2.30 -13.97
N GLY A 90 1.20 2.47 -15.03
CA GLY A 90 2.13 1.44 -15.45
C GLY A 90 3.45 1.51 -14.70
N PRO A 91 4.43 0.77 -15.20
CA PRO A 91 5.72 0.65 -14.52
C PRO A 91 6.53 1.94 -14.49
N ARG A 92 6.07 2.97 -15.17
CA ARG A 92 6.76 4.25 -15.10
C ARG A 92 6.55 5.01 -13.80
N TRP A 93 5.63 4.52 -12.99
CA TRP A 93 5.39 5.14 -11.71
C TRP A 93 6.64 5.00 -10.83
N ASN A 94 7.09 6.12 -10.29
CA ASN A 94 8.35 6.16 -9.56
C ASN A 94 8.11 5.93 -8.09
N ASN A 95 8.19 4.68 -7.69
CA ASN A 95 8.02 4.31 -6.30
C ASN A 95 8.96 3.14 -6.00
N ARG A 96 9.00 2.75 -4.73
CA ARG A 96 9.82 1.61 -4.34
C ARG A 96 9.23 0.34 -4.93
N ASP A 97 10.11 -0.59 -5.26
CA ASP A 97 9.68 -1.89 -5.75
C ASP A 97 8.75 -2.59 -4.77
N SER A 98 8.90 -2.29 -3.49
CA SER A 98 8.09 -2.93 -2.46
C SER A 98 6.71 -2.31 -2.28
N ASP A 99 6.43 -1.20 -2.96
CA ASP A 99 5.12 -0.57 -2.87
C ASP A 99 4.13 -1.30 -3.78
N GLU A 100 2.86 -1.10 -3.50
CA GLU A 100 1.79 -1.74 -4.26
C GLU A 100 0.78 -0.72 -4.73
N PHE A 101 0.03 -1.10 -5.76
CA PHE A 101 -1.07 -0.32 -6.29
C PHE A 101 -2.32 -1.16 -6.28
N ILE A 102 -3.46 -0.52 -6.01
CA ILE A 102 -4.75 -1.17 -6.12
C ILE A 102 -5.70 -0.22 -6.83
N ALA A 103 -6.45 -0.75 -7.80
CA ALA A 103 -7.39 0.05 -8.55
C ALA A 103 -8.69 0.20 -7.79
N ALA A 104 -9.21 1.42 -7.77
CA ALA A 104 -10.53 1.70 -7.18
C ALA A 104 -11.57 1.68 -8.30
N PRO A 105 -12.74 1.14 -8.06
CA PRO A 105 -13.20 0.57 -6.78
C PRO A 105 -12.59 -0.81 -6.53
N PHE A 106 -12.37 -1.11 -5.28
CA PHE A 106 -11.80 -2.39 -4.89
C PHE A 106 -12.71 -3.08 -3.88
N ARG A 107 -12.56 -4.39 -3.78
CA ARG A 107 -13.30 -5.16 -2.82
C ARG A 107 -12.53 -5.26 -1.52
N ARG A 108 -13.27 -5.54 -0.45
CA ARG A 108 -12.68 -5.69 0.87
C ARG A 108 -11.48 -6.65 0.84
N ARG A 109 -11.65 -7.82 0.24
CA ARG A 109 -10.57 -8.80 0.26
C ARG A 109 -9.39 -8.39 -0.60
N GLU A 110 -9.62 -7.59 -1.63
CA GLU A 110 -8.53 -7.09 -2.44
C GLU A 110 -7.68 -6.13 -1.64
N LEU A 111 -8.33 -5.21 -0.93
CA LEU A 111 -7.61 -4.28 -0.08
C LEU A 111 -6.84 -5.01 1.00
N LEU A 112 -7.49 -5.94 1.69
CA LEU A 112 -6.84 -6.65 2.79
C LEU A 112 -5.71 -7.53 2.30
N GLY A 113 -5.85 -8.12 1.11
CA GLY A 113 -4.77 -8.90 0.54
C GLY A 113 -3.52 -8.08 0.34
N CYS A 114 -3.67 -6.88 -0.22
CA CYS A 114 -2.53 -5.98 -0.40
C CYS A 114 -1.93 -5.54 0.92
N VAL A 115 -2.79 -5.20 1.88
CA VAL A 115 -2.32 -4.75 3.18
C VAL A 115 -1.51 -5.84 3.88
N PHE A 116 -2.04 -7.05 3.89
CA PHE A 116 -1.37 -8.16 4.57
C PHE A 116 -0.04 -8.47 3.91
N GLU A 117 -0.02 -8.48 2.59
CA GLU A 117 1.22 -8.73 1.87
C GLU A 117 2.28 -7.68 2.19
N LEU A 118 1.88 -6.42 2.17
CA LEU A 118 2.83 -5.35 2.44
C LEU A 118 3.41 -5.44 3.84
N LEU A 119 2.58 -5.76 4.81
CA LEU A 119 3.03 -5.79 6.19
C LEU A 119 3.92 -6.98 6.50
N GLN A 120 3.91 -7.99 5.66
CA GLN A 120 4.74 -9.18 5.86
C GLN A 120 6.10 -9.07 5.21
N ARG A 121 6.34 -8.07 4.38
CA ARG A 121 7.54 -8.01 3.56
C ARG A 121 8.83 -7.92 4.35
N ASP A 122 8.77 -7.36 5.53
CA ASP A 122 9.94 -7.19 6.36
C ASP A 122 10.17 -8.33 7.34
N ALA A 123 9.32 -9.33 7.28
CA ALA A 123 9.35 -10.37 8.31
C ALA A 123 10.66 -11.12 8.33
N LEU A 124 11.26 -11.37 7.16
CA LEU A 124 12.47 -12.19 7.07
C LEU A 124 13.42 -11.58 6.06
N PRO A 125 14.73 -11.74 6.28
CA PRO A 125 15.68 -11.37 5.25
C PRO A 125 15.40 -12.16 3.98
N GLY A 126 15.44 -11.49 2.84
CA GLY A 126 15.18 -12.13 1.57
C GLY A 126 13.72 -12.22 1.20
N ALA A 127 12.82 -11.74 2.04
CA ALA A 127 11.39 -11.81 1.74
C ALA A 127 11.05 -11.07 0.45
N ASP A 128 11.71 -9.95 0.21
CA ASP A 128 11.46 -9.20 -1.00
C ASP A 128 11.82 -10.00 -2.25
N LEU A 129 12.89 -10.74 -2.19
CA LEU A 129 13.30 -11.55 -3.31
C LEU A 129 12.27 -12.64 -3.62
N VAL A 130 11.78 -13.28 -2.57
CA VAL A 130 10.76 -14.31 -2.73
C VAL A 130 9.49 -13.70 -3.34
N ARG A 131 9.11 -12.54 -2.88
CA ARG A 131 7.94 -11.87 -3.39
C ARG A 131 8.09 -11.52 -4.86
N ARG A 132 9.25 -11.03 -5.23
CA ARG A 132 9.49 -10.67 -6.62
C ARG A 132 9.33 -11.88 -7.53
N SER A 133 9.83 -13.01 -7.08
CA SER A 133 9.68 -14.24 -7.84
C SER A 133 8.21 -14.60 -8.03
N ARG A 134 7.43 -14.45 -6.97
CA ARG A 134 6.00 -14.74 -7.07
C ARG A 134 5.31 -13.82 -8.04
N LEU A 135 5.66 -12.57 -8.00
CA LEU A 135 5.05 -11.60 -8.90
C LEU A 135 5.41 -11.90 -10.35
N ASP A 136 6.62 -12.34 -10.59
CA ASP A 136 7.04 -12.70 -11.93
C ASP A 136 6.21 -13.84 -12.49
N LEU A 137 5.83 -14.78 -11.65
CA LEU A 137 5.01 -15.91 -12.08
C LEU A 137 3.55 -15.53 -12.24
N HIS A 138 3.17 -14.45 -11.64
CA HIS A 138 1.78 -14.09 -11.53
C HIS A 138 1.12 -13.73 -12.83
N PRO A 139 1.73 -12.95 -13.57
CA PRO A 139 0.97 -12.41 -14.67
C PRO A 139 0.62 -13.47 -15.64
N THR A 140 0.46 -14.14 -15.49
CA THR A 140 -0.01 -14.78 -16.35
C THR A 140 -0.71 -15.87 -16.01
N GLU A 141 -0.53 -15.65 -15.48
CA GLU A 141 -0.94 -16.27 -14.99
C GLU A 141 -1.18 -16.75 -15.07
N ALA A 142 -0.97 -16.95 -15.52
CA ALA A 142 -1.16 -17.35 -15.31
C ALA A 142 -0.93 -17.93 -15.54
N ALA A 143 -0.68 -18.12 -15.88
CA ALA A 143 -0.37 -18.62 -15.89
C ALA A 143 0.08 -19.19 -16.16
N SER A 144 0.36 -19.33 -16.37
CA SER A 144 0.88 -19.82 -16.32
C SER A 144 1.44 -20.35 -16.52
N GLY A 145 1.60 -20.60 -16.65
CA GLY A 145 2.29 -21.06 -16.54
C GLY A 145 2.92 -21.27 -17.12
N SER A 146 3.06 -21.15 -17.39
CA SER A 146 3.70 -21.27 -17.51
C SER A 146 4.38 -21.23 -17.77
N ARG A 147 4.42 -21.01 -17.93
CA ARG A 147 5.22 -20.95 -17.85
C ARG A 147 5.95 -21.47 -17.68
N ALA A 148 5.93 -21.78 -17.94
CA ALA A 148 6.55 -22.25 -17.50
C ALA A 148 7.54 -22.41 -17.49
N GLY A 149 7.78 -22.34 -17.67
CA GLY A 149 8.68 -22.51 -17.44
C GLY A 149 9.56 -22.25 -17.45
N ARG A 150 9.71 -21.85 -17.47
CA ARG A 150 10.64 -21.58 -17.29
C ARG A 150 11.35 -22.13 -16.57
N PRO A 151 11.45 -22.58 -16.51
CA PRO A 151 12.06 -23.10 -15.78
C PRO A 151 13.14 -23.32 -15.39
N ALA A 152 13.37 -23.37 -15.51
CA ALA A 152 14.18 -23.59 -15.07
C ALA A 152 14.86 -23.26 -14.63
N LEU A 153 14.71 -23.05 -14.78
CA LEU A 153 15.16 -22.74 -14.27
C LEU A 153 15.58 -22.78 -13.70
#